data_2998f524393e08c0cefe5591a427853e
#
_entry.id   2998f524393e08c0cefe5591a427853e
#
_cell.length_a   1.000
_cell.length_b   1.000
_cell.length_c   1.000
_cell.angle_alpha   90.00
_cell.angle_beta   90.00
_cell.angle_gamma   90.00
#
_symmetry.space_group_name_H-M   'P 1'
#
loop_
_entity.id
_entity.type
_entity.pdbx_description
1 polymer ?
#
loop_
_entity_poly.entity_id
_entity_poly.type
_entity_poly.pdbx_seq_one_letter_code
_entity_poly.pdbx_strand_id
1 'polypeptide(L)'
;GVIHGLRSFVPVMLAQGDECHIVNTASVAGLLSPPGMAIYTVSKHSVVTLTECLHQDLVTRTDLVRASVLCPAYVPTGIADSERNRPAELRNAPKALTPEDVAREEALRHAVNSGRITAENVADMVFEAVRDGRFYILTHPKIKAAIETRMQDILLERDPTDTFKPKAATKG
;
A
#
# COMPACT_ATOMS: atom_id res chain seq x y z
N GLY A 1 10.08 10.52 1.33
CA GLY A 1 9.78 9.84 0.07
C GLY A 1 8.61 10.49 -0.64
N VAL A 2 7.38 9.95 -0.53
CA VAL A 2 6.22 10.36 -1.37
C VAL A 2 5.95 11.86 -1.32
N ILE A 3 5.84 12.46 -0.12
CA ILE A 3 5.60 13.91 0.02
C ILE A 3 6.66 14.74 -0.71
N HIS A 4 7.94 14.39 -0.58
CA HIS A 4 9.03 15.11 -1.26
C HIS A 4 8.93 14.93 -2.78
N GLY A 5 8.62 13.73 -3.26
CA GLY A 5 8.39 13.48 -4.68
C GLY A 5 7.28 14.37 -5.24
N LEU A 6 6.11 14.40 -4.58
CA LEU A 6 4.98 15.23 -5.01
C LEU A 6 5.36 16.74 -5.02
N ARG A 7 6.01 17.22 -3.97
CA ARG A 7 6.46 18.64 -3.91
C ARG A 7 7.43 19.01 -5.03
N SER A 8 8.27 18.08 -5.46
CA SER A 8 9.26 18.33 -6.51
C SER A 8 8.67 18.19 -7.91
N PHE A 9 7.86 17.16 -8.16
CA PHE A 9 7.45 16.81 -9.51
C PHE A 9 6.10 17.39 -9.94
N VAL A 10 5.12 17.53 -9.04
CA VAL A 10 3.80 18.06 -9.40
C VAL A 10 3.88 19.45 -10.03
N PRO A 11 4.63 20.44 -9.47
CA PRO A 11 4.76 21.74 -10.11
C PRO A 11 5.39 21.68 -11.51
N VAL A 12 6.37 20.79 -11.71
CA VAL A 12 7.01 20.58 -13.01
C VAL A 12 6.03 20.02 -14.03
N MET A 13 5.30 18.96 -13.65
CA MET A 13 4.29 18.33 -14.51
C MET A 13 3.17 19.29 -14.91
N LEU A 14 2.70 20.13 -13.98
CA LEU A 14 1.69 21.15 -14.28
C LEU A 14 2.22 22.23 -15.22
N ALA A 15 3.50 22.58 -15.10
CA ALA A 15 4.13 23.61 -15.96
C ALA A 15 4.45 23.10 -17.38
N GLN A 16 4.67 21.80 -17.56
CA GLN A 16 4.99 21.19 -18.85
C GLN A 16 3.84 21.30 -19.85
N GLY A 17 2.59 21.20 -19.38
CA GLY A 17 1.41 21.18 -20.26
C GLY A 17 1.23 19.90 -21.08
N ASP A 18 1.94 18.83 -20.70
CA ASP A 18 1.88 17.52 -21.33
C ASP A 18 1.08 16.52 -20.48
N GLU A 19 0.59 15.44 -21.10
CA GLU A 19 -0.02 14.33 -20.35
C GLU A 19 0.99 13.68 -19.42
N CYS A 20 0.69 13.70 -18.13
CA CYS A 20 1.52 13.15 -17.08
C CYS A 20 0.71 12.26 -16.13
N HIS A 21 1.36 11.27 -15.51
CA HIS A 21 0.72 10.40 -14.54
C HIS A 21 1.63 10.13 -13.35
N ILE A 22 1.07 10.27 -12.15
CA ILE A 22 1.75 10.01 -10.88
C ILE A 22 1.21 8.69 -10.31
N VAL A 23 2.08 7.75 -10.00
CA VAL A 23 1.72 6.51 -9.30
C VAL A 23 2.40 6.46 -7.96
N ASN A 24 1.65 6.58 -6.88
CA ASN A 24 2.15 6.43 -5.52
C ASN A 24 1.96 5.00 -5.03
N THR A 25 3.02 4.38 -4.49
CA THR A 25 2.96 3.02 -3.96
C THR A 25 2.61 3.00 -2.48
N ALA A 26 1.37 2.64 -2.18
CA ALA A 26 0.90 2.39 -0.82
C ALA A 26 1.05 0.89 -0.45
N SER A 27 -0.03 0.23 -0.10
CA SER A 27 -0.19 -1.20 0.24
C SER A 27 -1.66 -1.49 0.47
N VAL A 28 -2.08 -2.74 0.49
CA VAL A 28 -3.38 -3.14 1.07
C VAL A 28 -3.51 -2.72 2.53
N ALA A 29 -2.40 -2.61 3.26
CA ALA A 29 -2.36 -2.03 4.61
C ALA A 29 -2.62 -0.51 4.64
N GLY A 30 -2.76 0.15 3.49
CA GLY A 30 -3.28 1.51 3.35
C GLY A 30 -4.81 1.57 3.27
N LEU A 31 -5.46 0.42 3.15
CA LEU A 31 -6.92 0.28 3.05
C LEU A 31 -7.50 -0.60 4.16
N LEU A 32 -6.65 -1.35 4.87
CA LEU A 32 -7.00 -2.25 5.97
C LEU A 32 -6.11 -2.00 7.18
N SER A 33 -6.53 -2.49 8.35
CA SER A 33 -5.83 -2.28 9.64
C SER A 33 -5.48 -3.62 10.31
N PRO A 34 -4.50 -4.37 9.76
CA PRO A 34 -4.09 -5.65 10.33
C PRO A 34 -3.46 -5.46 11.72
N PRO A 35 -3.73 -6.38 12.68
CA PRO A 35 -3.11 -6.32 14.00
C PRO A 35 -1.59 -6.41 13.93
N GLY A 36 -0.91 -5.75 14.88
CA GLY A 36 0.54 -5.76 15.00
C GLY A 36 1.30 -4.89 13.98
N MET A 37 0.61 -4.19 13.07
CA MET A 37 1.23 -3.40 12.00
C MET A 37 0.90 -1.90 12.06
N ALA A 38 0.58 -1.37 13.24
CA ALA A 38 0.03 -0.01 13.39
C ALA A 38 0.86 1.07 12.69
N ILE A 39 2.17 1.16 12.94
CA ILE A 39 3.02 2.22 12.36
C ILE A 39 3.13 2.09 10.83
N TYR A 40 3.29 0.86 10.32
CA TYR A 40 3.28 0.61 8.89
C TYR A 40 1.95 0.99 8.26
N THR A 41 0.85 0.57 8.88
CA THR A 41 -0.52 0.84 8.44
C THR A 41 -0.80 2.35 8.40
N VAL A 42 -0.43 3.11 9.45
CA VAL A 42 -0.54 4.58 9.45
C VAL A 42 0.21 5.18 8.27
N SER A 43 1.45 4.76 8.03
CA SER A 43 2.25 5.27 6.91
C SER A 43 1.61 5.00 5.55
N LYS A 44 0.99 3.83 5.36
CA LYS A 44 0.36 3.43 4.10
C LYS A 44 -1.03 4.04 3.89
N HIS A 45 -1.83 4.21 4.95
CA HIS A 45 -3.06 5.01 4.91
C HIS A 45 -2.75 6.47 4.53
N SER A 46 -1.69 7.05 5.08
CA SER A 46 -1.27 8.40 4.72
C SER A 46 -0.92 8.54 3.24
N VAL A 47 -0.31 7.52 2.61
CA VAL A 47 -0.04 7.53 1.16
C VAL A 47 -1.34 7.46 0.35
N VAL A 48 -2.29 6.62 0.77
CA VAL A 48 -3.60 6.54 0.10
C VAL A 48 -4.30 7.88 0.16
N THR A 49 -4.52 8.41 1.37
CA THR A 49 -5.23 9.69 1.57
C THR A 49 -4.53 10.85 0.86
N LEU A 50 -3.18 10.92 0.93
CA LEU A 50 -2.42 11.95 0.22
C LEU A 50 -2.64 11.87 -1.29
N THR A 51 -2.74 10.67 -1.86
CA THR A 51 -2.97 10.48 -3.31
C THR A 51 -4.41 10.82 -3.69
N GLU A 52 -5.39 10.49 -2.82
CA GLU A 52 -6.79 10.87 -3.00
C GLU A 52 -6.94 12.40 -3.00
N CYS A 53 -6.35 13.10 -2.02
CA CYS A 53 -6.32 14.55 -1.98
C CYS A 53 -5.66 15.14 -3.23
N LEU A 54 -4.49 14.61 -3.63
CA LEU A 54 -3.82 15.04 -4.86
C LEU A 54 -4.72 14.89 -6.09
N HIS A 55 -5.41 13.77 -6.22
CA HIS A 55 -6.35 13.55 -7.34
C HIS A 55 -7.44 14.62 -7.35
N GLN A 56 -8.08 14.89 -6.20
CA GLN A 56 -9.11 15.92 -6.09
C GLN A 56 -8.57 17.32 -6.44
N ASP A 57 -7.35 17.65 -6.00
CA ASP A 57 -6.70 18.91 -6.34
C ASP A 57 -6.37 19.02 -7.83
N LEU A 58 -5.93 17.93 -8.46
CA LEU A 58 -5.57 17.91 -9.88
C LEU A 58 -6.80 18.08 -10.79
N VAL A 59 -7.90 17.36 -10.53
CA VAL A 59 -9.11 17.43 -11.37
C VAL A 59 -9.74 18.83 -11.39
N THR A 60 -9.44 19.69 -10.42
CA THR A 60 -9.89 21.09 -10.42
C THR A 60 -8.97 22.02 -11.22
N ARG A 61 -7.80 21.55 -11.65
CA ARG A 61 -6.75 22.37 -12.27
C ARG A 61 -6.41 21.97 -13.69
N THR A 62 -6.51 20.69 -14.03
CA THR A 62 -6.05 20.17 -15.31
C THR A 62 -6.61 18.78 -15.61
N ASP A 63 -6.81 18.48 -16.87
CA ASP A 63 -7.12 17.13 -17.37
C ASP A 63 -5.85 16.35 -17.79
N LEU A 64 -4.70 17.03 -17.82
CA LEU A 64 -3.44 16.47 -18.34
C LEU A 64 -2.64 15.71 -17.30
N VAL A 65 -2.72 16.08 -16.01
CA VAL A 65 -1.96 15.43 -14.94
C VAL A 65 -2.90 14.58 -14.09
N ARG A 66 -2.65 13.29 -14.05
CA ARG A 66 -3.47 12.31 -13.32
C ARG A 66 -2.68 11.63 -12.20
N ALA A 67 -3.38 11.02 -11.27
CA ALA A 67 -2.77 10.28 -10.17
C ALA A 67 -3.45 8.92 -9.98
N SER A 68 -2.65 7.92 -9.57
CA SER A 68 -3.12 6.59 -9.14
C SER A 68 -2.42 6.17 -7.86
N VAL A 69 -3.07 5.33 -7.07
CA VAL A 69 -2.49 4.70 -5.89
C VAL A 69 -2.40 3.19 -6.08
N LEU A 70 -1.18 2.67 -6.02
CA LEU A 70 -0.91 1.24 -6.08
C LEU A 70 -0.97 0.64 -4.68
N CYS A 71 -1.85 -0.34 -4.49
CA CYS A 71 -2.07 -1.02 -3.21
C CYS A 71 -1.78 -2.53 -3.32
N PRO A 72 -0.50 -2.95 -3.33
CA PRO A 72 -0.16 -4.36 -3.41
C PRO A 72 -0.36 -5.07 -2.06
N ALA A 73 -0.66 -6.37 -2.11
CA ALA A 73 -0.50 -7.26 -0.98
C ALA A 73 0.93 -7.87 -1.02
N TYR A 74 1.08 -9.15 -0.71
CA TYR A 74 2.39 -9.79 -0.74
C TYR A 74 2.84 -10.06 -2.18
N VAL A 75 3.97 -9.46 -2.54
CA VAL A 75 4.65 -9.64 -3.83
C VAL A 75 6.08 -10.07 -3.54
N PRO A 76 6.57 -11.17 -4.13
CA PRO A 76 7.93 -11.65 -3.92
C PRO A 76 8.96 -10.61 -4.40
N THR A 77 9.51 -9.87 -3.46
CA THR A 77 10.51 -8.82 -3.68
C THR A 77 11.48 -8.79 -2.50
N GLY A 78 12.53 -7.99 -2.59
CA GLY A 78 13.47 -7.79 -1.48
C GLY A 78 12.93 -6.93 -0.32
N ILE A 79 11.60 -6.73 -0.20
CA ILE A 79 11.05 -5.88 0.85
C ILE A 79 11.25 -6.45 2.26
N ALA A 80 11.26 -7.77 2.40
CA ALA A 80 11.54 -8.43 3.67
C ALA A 80 12.96 -8.15 4.20
N ASP A 81 13.88 -7.76 3.31
CA ASP A 81 15.27 -7.43 3.63
C ASP A 81 15.52 -5.90 3.58
N SER A 82 14.49 -5.09 3.72
CA SER A 82 14.54 -3.62 3.58
C SER A 82 15.50 -2.94 4.58
N GLU A 83 15.81 -3.56 5.72
CA GLU A 83 16.74 -3.04 6.73
C GLU A 83 18.15 -2.80 6.15
N ARG A 84 18.56 -3.53 5.08
CA ARG A 84 19.82 -3.30 4.38
C ARG A 84 19.94 -1.87 3.81
N ASN A 85 18.81 -1.22 3.52
CA ASN A 85 18.76 0.11 2.94
C ASN A 85 18.73 1.22 4.00
N ARG A 86 18.69 0.87 5.30
CA ARG A 86 18.65 1.86 6.37
C ARG A 86 20.03 2.50 6.54
N PRO A 87 20.14 3.84 6.49
CA PRO A 87 21.39 4.53 6.79
C PRO A 87 21.96 4.15 8.15
N ALA A 88 23.27 4.07 8.26
CA ALA A 88 23.93 3.58 9.49
C ALA A 88 23.55 4.40 10.72
N GLU A 89 23.43 5.71 10.57
CA GLU A 89 23.06 6.66 11.62
C GLU A 89 21.61 6.52 12.11
N LEU A 90 20.75 5.85 11.31
CA LEU A 90 19.34 5.61 11.64
C LEU A 90 19.08 4.15 12.08
N ARG A 91 20.13 3.33 12.17
CA ARG A 91 19.96 1.94 12.62
C ARG A 91 19.61 1.90 14.09
N ASN A 92 18.69 1.01 14.43
CA ASN A 92 18.39 0.74 15.84
C ASN A 92 19.60 0.12 16.53
N ALA A 93 19.76 0.38 17.82
CA ALA A 93 20.74 -0.34 18.63
C ALA A 93 20.49 -1.85 18.53
N PRO A 94 21.55 -2.69 18.52
CA PRO A 94 21.39 -4.13 18.52
C PRO A 94 20.51 -4.57 19.71
N LYS A 95 19.42 -5.27 19.41
CA LYS A 95 18.52 -5.85 20.42
C LYS A 95 18.54 -7.36 20.27
N ALA A 96 18.66 -8.08 21.37
CA ALA A 96 18.44 -9.51 21.35
C ALA A 96 17.00 -9.80 20.90
N LEU A 97 16.87 -10.58 19.83
CA LEU A 97 15.55 -10.98 19.33
C LEU A 97 14.96 -12.02 20.27
N THR A 98 13.70 -11.85 20.62
CA THR A 98 12.94 -12.89 21.30
C THR A 98 12.55 -14.00 20.31
N PRO A 99 12.24 -15.22 20.76
CA PRO A 99 11.71 -16.27 19.88
C PRO A 99 10.46 -15.81 19.08
N GLU A 100 9.64 -14.95 19.67
CA GLU A 100 8.46 -14.37 19.02
C GLU A 100 8.84 -13.37 17.93
N ASP A 101 9.89 -12.55 18.13
CA ASP A 101 10.41 -11.64 17.11
C ASP A 101 10.91 -12.43 15.91
N VAL A 102 11.69 -13.51 16.15
CA VAL A 102 12.20 -14.39 15.09
C VAL A 102 11.04 -15.05 14.32
N ALA A 103 10.09 -15.64 15.03
CA ALA A 103 8.94 -16.29 14.39
C ALA A 103 8.11 -15.30 13.54
N ARG A 104 7.95 -14.05 14.00
CA ARG A 104 7.26 -13.02 13.25
C ARG A 104 8.01 -12.61 11.98
N GLU A 105 9.33 -12.46 12.05
CA GLU A 105 10.16 -12.15 10.88
C GLU A 105 10.12 -13.27 9.84
N GLU A 106 10.22 -14.53 10.29
CA GLU A 106 10.10 -15.70 9.42
C GLU A 106 8.74 -15.81 8.76
N ALA A 107 7.65 -15.57 9.50
CA ALA A 107 6.30 -15.57 8.98
C ALA A 107 6.11 -14.46 7.92
N LEU A 108 6.64 -13.27 8.16
CA LEU A 108 6.62 -12.18 7.18
C LEU A 108 7.40 -12.56 5.91
N ARG A 109 8.62 -13.07 6.06
CA ARG A 109 9.46 -13.51 4.93
C ARG A 109 8.77 -14.61 4.12
N HIS A 110 8.16 -15.58 4.81
CA HIS A 110 7.39 -16.63 4.16
C HIS A 110 6.19 -16.05 3.41
N ALA A 111 5.41 -15.16 4.02
CA ALA A 111 4.26 -14.52 3.39
C ALA A 111 4.65 -13.73 2.13
N VAL A 112 5.74 -12.96 2.17
CA VAL A 112 6.26 -12.23 1.01
C VAL A 112 6.68 -13.20 -0.09
N ASN A 113 7.48 -14.21 0.23
CA ASN A 113 8.03 -15.14 -0.76
C ASN A 113 6.99 -16.12 -1.36
N SER A 114 5.88 -16.35 -0.64
CA SER A 114 4.77 -17.19 -1.12
C SER A 114 3.76 -16.43 -1.99
N GLY A 115 3.96 -15.14 -2.23
CA GLY A 115 3.14 -14.34 -3.13
C GLY A 115 3.10 -14.94 -4.54
N ARG A 116 1.90 -15.05 -5.13
CA ARG A 116 1.71 -15.65 -6.46
C ARG A 116 1.80 -14.63 -7.60
N ILE A 117 1.72 -13.35 -7.28
CA ILE A 117 1.79 -12.25 -8.25
C ILE A 117 3.22 -11.73 -8.25
N THR A 118 3.87 -11.76 -9.40
CA THR A 118 5.25 -11.29 -9.54
C THR A 118 5.35 -9.77 -9.65
N ALA A 119 6.57 -9.22 -9.53
CA ALA A 119 6.80 -7.80 -9.73
C ALA A 119 6.45 -7.36 -11.16
N GLU A 120 6.71 -8.20 -12.15
CA GLU A 120 6.34 -7.97 -13.56
C GLU A 120 4.83 -7.87 -13.73
N ASN A 121 4.06 -8.81 -13.13
CA ASN A 121 2.59 -8.74 -13.16
C ASN A 121 2.07 -7.43 -12.53
N VAL A 122 2.69 -6.97 -11.45
CA VAL A 122 2.33 -5.68 -10.84
C VAL A 122 2.66 -4.52 -11.77
N ALA A 123 3.81 -4.56 -12.46
CA ALA A 123 4.20 -3.54 -13.43
C ALA A 123 3.18 -3.46 -14.59
N ASP A 124 2.75 -4.61 -15.12
CA ASP A 124 1.70 -4.67 -16.17
C ASP A 124 0.39 -4.06 -15.68
N MET A 125 -0.06 -4.40 -14.46
CA MET A 125 -1.26 -3.83 -13.86
C MET A 125 -1.17 -2.31 -13.68
N VAL A 126 0.02 -1.79 -13.35
CA VAL A 126 0.27 -0.35 -13.24
C VAL A 126 0.20 0.30 -14.62
N PHE A 127 0.87 -0.28 -15.61
CA PHE A 127 0.86 0.23 -16.98
C PHE A 127 -0.58 0.32 -17.55
N GLU A 128 -1.35 -0.76 -17.40
CA GLU A 128 -2.75 -0.78 -17.81
C GLU A 128 -3.58 0.28 -17.06
N ALA A 129 -3.37 0.42 -15.75
CA ALA A 129 -4.10 1.40 -14.95
C ALA A 129 -3.80 2.83 -15.35
N VAL A 130 -2.54 3.14 -15.69
CA VAL A 130 -2.13 4.45 -16.21
C VAL A 130 -2.81 4.71 -17.56
N ARG A 131 -2.75 3.76 -18.48
CA ARG A 131 -3.40 3.85 -19.80
C ARG A 131 -4.90 4.06 -19.69
N ASP A 132 -5.55 3.32 -18.79
CA ASP A 132 -7.01 3.33 -18.61
C ASP A 132 -7.48 4.46 -17.66
N GLY A 133 -6.58 5.24 -17.07
CA GLY A 133 -6.89 6.31 -16.12
C GLY A 133 -7.49 5.81 -14.78
N ARG A 134 -7.18 4.57 -14.35
CA ARG A 134 -7.70 4.00 -13.11
C ARG A 134 -6.96 4.56 -11.89
N PHE A 135 -7.70 5.02 -10.90
CA PHE A 135 -7.12 5.60 -9.68
C PHE A 135 -6.61 4.54 -8.69
N TYR A 136 -7.46 3.58 -8.28
CA TYR A 136 -7.03 2.50 -7.37
C TYR A 136 -6.50 1.30 -8.13
N ILE A 137 -5.24 0.92 -7.87
CA ILE A 137 -4.60 -0.26 -8.46
C ILE A 137 -4.50 -1.34 -7.40
N LEU A 138 -5.49 -2.24 -7.36
CA LEU A 138 -5.58 -3.35 -6.42
C LEU A 138 -5.04 -4.62 -7.07
N THR A 139 -3.85 -5.06 -6.68
CA THR A 139 -3.19 -6.22 -7.29
C THR A 139 -3.82 -7.56 -6.91
N HIS A 140 -4.55 -7.61 -5.80
CA HIS A 140 -5.16 -8.82 -5.26
C HIS A 140 -6.69 -8.66 -5.13
N PRO A 141 -7.50 -9.12 -6.10
CA PRO A 141 -8.95 -8.87 -6.13
C PRO A 141 -9.71 -9.33 -4.89
N LYS A 142 -9.23 -10.37 -4.21
CA LYS A 142 -9.85 -10.91 -2.98
C LYS A 142 -9.87 -9.91 -1.82
N ILE A 143 -9.01 -8.89 -1.86
CA ILE A 143 -8.94 -7.86 -0.80
C ILE A 143 -10.19 -6.98 -0.76
N LYS A 144 -10.94 -6.89 -1.85
CA LYS A 144 -12.14 -6.05 -1.94
C LYS A 144 -13.17 -6.40 -0.86
N ALA A 145 -13.37 -7.68 -0.59
CA ALA A 145 -14.31 -8.12 0.46
C ALA A 145 -13.87 -7.67 1.87
N ALA A 146 -12.56 -7.65 2.15
CA ALA A 146 -12.03 -7.15 3.41
C ALA A 146 -12.19 -5.63 3.54
N ILE A 147 -11.97 -4.89 2.44
CA ILE A 147 -12.21 -3.45 2.38
C ILE A 147 -13.69 -3.15 2.62
N GLU A 148 -14.60 -3.88 1.97
CA GLU A 148 -16.04 -3.75 2.16
C GLU A 148 -16.42 -3.97 3.62
N THR A 149 -15.93 -5.05 4.26
CA THR A 149 -16.15 -5.33 5.68
C THR A 149 -15.74 -4.14 6.55
N ARG A 150 -14.53 -3.60 6.33
CA ARG A 150 -14.06 -2.43 7.07
C ARG A 150 -14.96 -1.22 6.87
N MET A 151 -15.39 -0.95 5.64
CA MET A 151 -16.29 0.17 5.37
C MET A 151 -17.65 -0.02 6.05
N GLN A 152 -18.19 -1.24 6.05
CA GLN A 152 -19.42 -1.57 6.75
C GLN A 152 -19.28 -1.38 8.27
N ASP A 153 -18.16 -1.76 8.87
CA ASP A 153 -17.91 -1.53 10.29
C ASP A 153 -17.93 -0.04 10.63
N ILE A 154 -17.32 0.79 9.80
CA ILE A 154 -17.31 2.25 9.96
C ILE A 154 -18.74 2.83 9.81
N LEU A 155 -19.45 2.46 8.74
CA LEU A 155 -20.79 2.98 8.45
C LEU A 155 -21.83 2.57 9.49
N LEU A 156 -21.67 1.42 10.10
CA LEU A 156 -22.56 0.86 11.12
C LEU A 156 -22.05 1.09 12.56
N GLU A 157 -20.97 1.87 12.71
CA GLU A 157 -20.36 2.21 14.02
C GLU A 157 -20.06 0.96 14.87
N ARG A 158 -19.57 -0.11 14.23
CA ARG A 158 -19.23 -1.39 14.88
C ARG A 158 -17.76 -1.45 15.24
N ASP A 159 -17.41 -2.37 16.14
CA ASP A 159 -16.01 -2.71 16.40
C ASP A 159 -15.31 -3.19 15.13
N PRO A 160 -14.03 -2.82 14.92
CA PRO A 160 -13.29 -3.22 13.73
C PRO A 160 -13.14 -4.74 13.62
N THR A 161 -13.58 -5.33 12.53
CA THR A 161 -13.41 -6.75 12.22
C THR A 161 -11.96 -7.04 11.81
N ASP A 162 -11.32 -8.03 12.45
CA ASP A 162 -10.05 -8.57 11.97
C ASP A 162 -10.28 -9.42 10.71
N THR A 163 -10.10 -8.81 9.54
CA THR A 163 -10.28 -9.45 8.24
C THR A 163 -9.14 -10.41 7.86
N PHE A 164 -8.07 -10.48 8.66
CA PHE A 164 -6.94 -11.41 8.47
C PHE A 164 -7.06 -12.66 9.35
N LYS A 165 -7.96 -12.66 10.31
CA LYS A 165 -8.22 -13.83 11.14
C LYS A 165 -8.80 -14.96 10.28
N PRO A 166 -8.24 -16.18 10.32
CA PRO A 166 -8.86 -17.31 9.63
C PRO A 166 -10.33 -17.45 10.08
N LYS A 167 -11.24 -17.56 9.11
CA LYS A 167 -12.64 -17.89 9.47
C LYS A 167 -12.61 -19.18 10.27
N ALA A 168 -13.13 -19.15 11.49
CA ALA A 168 -13.32 -20.35 12.27
C ALA A 168 -14.06 -21.35 11.39
N ALA A 169 -13.51 -22.58 11.27
CA ALA A 169 -14.20 -23.64 10.56
C ALA A 169 -15.60 -23.78 11.19
N THR A 170 -16.63 -23.49 10.43
CA THR A 170 -18.01 -23.73 10.85
C THR A 170 -18.08 -25.23 11.11
N LYS A 171 -18.15 -25.61 12.40
CA LYS A 171 -18.52 -26.98 12.75
C LYS A 171 -19.93 -27.16 12.23
N GLY A 172 -20.06 -27.91 11.12
CA GLY A 172 -21.32 -28.42 10.63
C GLY A 172 -21.89 -29.52 11.53
#